data_a7e5da923e7052f9987f82a3637cecef
#
_entry.id   a7e5da923e7052f9987f82a3637cecef
#
_cell.length_a   1.000
_cell.length_b   1.000
_cell.length_c   1.000
_cell.angle_alpha   90.00
_cell.angle_beta   90.00
_cell.angle_gamma   90.00
#
_symmetry.space_group_name_H-M   'P 1'
#
loop_
_entity.id
_entity.type
_entity.pdbx_description
1 polymer ?
#
loop_
_entity_poly.entity_id
_entity_poly.type
_entity_poly.pdbx_seq_one_letter_code
_entity_poly.pdbx_strand_id
1 'polypeptide(L)' 'SPGLDVTVHAIGKSRSIERINKALAFIAERESQQ' A
#
# COMPACT_ATOMS: atom_id res chain seq x y z
N SER A 1 -1.37 24.96 3.79
CA SER A 1 -1.18 25.32 2.40
C SER A 1 -1.57 24.18 1.50
N PRO A 2 -2.06 24.48 0.29
CA PRO A 2 -2.50 23.42 -0.62
C PRO A 2 -1.42 22.40 -0.97
N GLY A 3 -0.18 22.85 -1.08
CA GLY A 3 0.92 21.97 -1.41
C GLY A 3 1.20 20.92 -0.35
N LEU A 4 1.07 21.31 0.92
CA LEU A 4 1.28 20.39 2.04
C LEU A 4 0.22 19.30 2.05
N ASP A 5 -1.03 19.69 1.82
CA ASP A 5 -2.12 18.74 1.85
C ASP A 5 -1.96 17.70 0.74
N VAL A 6 -1.56 18.14 -0.45
CA VAL A 6 -1.36 17.23 -1.58
C VAL A 6 -0.23 16.24 -1.27
N THR A 7 0.87 16.74 -0.69
CA THR A 7 2.00 15.87 -0.36
C THR A 7 1.64 14.83 0.68
N VAL A 8 0.95 15.25 1.74
CA VAL A 8 0.56 14.32 2.80
C VAL A 8 -0.42 13.27 2.25
N HIS A 9 -1.33 13.71 1.40
CA HIS A 9 -2.29 12.80 0.79
C HIS A 9 -1.60 11.76 -0.09
N ALA A 10 -0.61 12.21 -0.86
CA ALA A 10 0.13 11.32 -1.75
C ALA A 10 0.93 10.28 -0.97
N ILE A 11 1.54 10.69 0.15
CA ILE A 11 2.30 9.77 0.99
C ILE A 11 1.38 8.72 1.60
N GLY A 12 0.23 9.13 2.10
CA GLY A 12 -0.73 8.21 2.67
C GLY A 12 -1.25 7.21 1.65
N LYS A 13 -1.52 7.69 0.43
CA LYS A 13 -2.00 6.84 -0.63
C LYS A 13 -0.92 5.82 -1.04
N SER A 14 0.31 6.28 -1.14
CA SER A 14 1.41 5.41 -1.51
C SER A 14 1.62 4.30 -0.49
N ARG A 15 1.55 4.63 0.79
CA ARG A 15 1.69 3.65 1.86
C ARG A 15 0.54 2.64 1.84
N SER A 16 -0.67 3.13 1.57
CA SER A 16 -1.82 2.24 1.51
C SER A 16 -1.66 1.22 0.39
N ILE A 17 -1.18 1.66 -0.76
CA ILE A 17 -0.96 0.78 -1.90
C ILE A 17 0.12 -0.25 -1.57
N GLU A 18 1.19 0.17 -0.91
CA GLU A 18 2.25 -0.75 -0.52
C GLU A 18 1.74 -1.83 0.43
N ARG A 19 0.89 -1.43 1.38
CA ARG A 19 0.34 -2.38 2.35
C ARG A 19 -0.56 -3.39 1.66
N ILE A 20 -1.37 -2.93 0.72
CA ILE A 20 -2.25 -3.82 -0.03
C ILE A 20 -1.42 -4.80 -0.87
N ASN A 21 -0.38 -4.31 -1.52
CA ASN A 21 0.48 -5.17 -2.33
C ASN A 21 1.17 -6.22 -1.47
N LYS A 22 1.62 -5.86 -0.28
CA LYS A 22 2.24 -6.80 0.63
C LYS A 22 1.24 -7.87 1.07
N ALA A 23 0.01 -7.46 1.36
CA ALA A 23 -1.01 -8.40 1.78
C ALA A 23 -1.33 -9.40 0.66
N LEU A 24 -1.44 -8.91 -0.56
CA LEU A 24 -1.70 -9.77 -1.70
C LEU A 24 -0.56 -10.77 -1.93
N ALA A 25 0.67 -10.30 -1.79
CA ALA A 25 1.83 -11.18 -1.95
C ALA A 25 1.84 -12.25 -0.86
N PHE A 26 1.47 -11.88 0.36
CA PHE A 26 1.41 -12.82 1.47
C PHE A 26 0.37 -13.89 1.23
N ILE A 27 -0.80 -13.49 0.76
CA ILE A 27 -1.88 -14.44 0.47
C ILE A 27 -1.48 -15.37 -0.66
N ALA A 28 -0.90 -14.82 -1.72
CA ALA A 28 -0.47 -15.63 -2.85
C ALA A 28 0.58 -16.66 -2.45
N GLU A 29 1.49 -16.26 -1.56
CA GLU A 29 2.52 -17.17 -1.08
C GLU A 29 1.92 -18.31 -0.26
N ARG A 30 0.95 -17.99 0.59
CA ARG A 30 0.29 -19.01 1.40
C ARG A 30 -0.50 -19.99 0.54
N GLU A 31 -1.17 -19.50 -0.47
CA GLU A 31 -1.91 -20.37 -1.38
C GLU A 31 -0.96 -21.28 -2.13
N SER A 32 0.20 -20.77 -2.50
CA SER A 32 1.20 -21.55 -3.21
C SER A 32 1.74 -22.69 -2.35
N GLN A 33 1.74 -22.51 -1.04
CA GLN A 33 2.27 -23.52 -0.12
C GLN A 33 1.28 -24.63 0.16
N GLN A 34 0.04 -24.43 -0.20
CA GLN A 34 -0.96 -25.49 -0.05
C GLN A 34 -0.82 -26.49 -1.18
#